data_1a3187a6c913641a03d2b0ef0b05020b
#
_entry.id   1a3187a6c913641a03d2b0ef0b05020b
#
_cell.length_a   1.000
_cell.length_b   1.000
_cell.length_c   1.000
_cell.angle_alpha   90.00
_cell.angle_beta   90.00
_cell.angle_gamma   90.00
#
_symmetry.space_group_name_H-M   'P 1'
#
loop_
_entity.id
_entity.type
_entity.pdbx_description
1 polymer ?
#
loop_
_entity_poly.entity_id
_entity_poly.type
_entity_poly.pdbx_seq_one_letter_code
_entity_poly.pdbx_strand_id
1 'polypeptide(L)'
;MKQQQLLELYDTYSDNVFRLAMSFLGNTADSEDIVQSVFTKLLEKSPHISKGKEKSYLLIMTANMCRNHLKSAAHRLNTSYEKLICDIPEGNLMDVAGNELQS
;
A
#
# COMPACT_ATOMS: atom_id res chain seq x y z
N MET A 1 -8.27 8.61 14.34
CA MET A 1 -6.91 8.18 14.75
C MET A 1 -6.16 9.40 15.30
N LYS A 2 -5.58 9.24 16.45
CA LYS A 2 -4.82 10.34 17.05
C LYS A 2 -3.48 10.47 16.34
N GLN A 3 -2.97 11.69 16.30
CA GLN A 3 -1.69 11.98 15.64
C GLN A 3 -0.56 11.13 16.21
N GLN A 4 -0.53 10.97 17.53
CA GLN A 4 0.49 10.17 18.18
C GLN A 4 0.44 8.71 17.73
N GLN A 5 -0.76 8.16 17.58
CA GLN A 5 -0.95 6.81 17.12
C GLN A 5 -0.45 6.65 15.68
N LEU A 6 -0.70 7.66 14.86
CA LEU A 6 -0.23 7.68 13.49
C LEU A 6 1.30 7.68 13.43
N LEU A 7 1.94 8.47 14.28
CA LEU A 7 3.40 8.51 14.35
C LEU A 7 3.98 7.16 14.77
N GLU A 8 3.33 6.50 15.71
CA GLU A 8 3.76 5.18 16.14
C GLU A 8 3.66 4.16 15.02
N LEU A 9 2.58 4.20 14.26
CA LEU A 9 2.42 3.32 13.10
C LEU A 9 3.47 3.60 12.05
N TYR A 10 3.75 4.87 11.82
CA TYR A 10 4.78 5.27 10.88
C TYR A 10 6.15 4.71 11.28
N ASP A 11 6.53 4.95 12.53
CA ASP A 11 7.83 4.48 13.02
C ASP A 11 7.95 2.95 12.95
N THR A 12 6.87 2.26 13.24
CA THR A 12 6.89 0.81 13.30
C THR A 12 6.84 0.16 11.92
N TYR A 13 6.00 0.69 11.04
CA TYR A 13 5.66 0.01 9.80
C TYR A 13 6.07 0.73 8.52
N SER A 14 6.65 1.91 8.58
CA SER A 14 7.03 2.63 7.37
C SER A 14 7.98 1.82 6.50
N ASP A 15 8.92 1.11 7.12
CA ASP A 15 9.85 0.26 6.39
C ASP A 15 9.14 -0.88 5.67
N ASN A 16 8.18 -1.50 6.35
CA ASN A 16 7.39 -2.57 5.75
C ASN A 16 6.59 -2.06 4.56
N VAL A 17 5.99 -0.89 4.70
CA VAL A 17 5.24 -0.27 3.61
C VAL A 17 6.16 0.06 2.45
N PHE A 18 7.33 0.62 2.74
CA PHE A 18 8.30 0.97 1.70
C PHE A 18 8.77 -0.26 0.94
N ARG A 19 9.10 -1.33 1.66
CA ARG A 19 9.58 -2.57 1.03
C ARG A 19 8.51 -3.17 0.13
N LEU A 20 7.26 -3.17 0.59
CA LEU A 20 6.17 -3.67 -0.24
C LEU A 20 6.00 -2.81 -1.49
N ALA A 21 6.03 -1.50 -1.32
CA ALA A 21 5.93 -0.59 -2.46
C ALA A 21 7.06 -0.82 -3.46
N MET A 22 8.28 -1.05 -2.97
CA MET A 22 9.41 -1.35 -3.83
C MET A 22 9.20 -2.63 -4.63
N SER A 23 8.58 -3.63 -4.02
CA SER A 23 8.31 -4.89 -4.73
C SER A 23 7.31 -4.68 -5.87
N PHE A 24 6.40 -3.72 -5.72
CA PHE A 24 5.44 -3.40 -6.77
C PHE A 24 6.03 -2.47 -7.83
N LEU A 25 6.71 -1.42 -7.39
CA LEU A 25 7.06 -0.29 -8.27
C LEU A 25 8.49 -0.32 -8.75
N GLY A 26 9.38 -0.92 -8.00
CA GLY A 26 10.76 -1.10 -8.42
C GLY A 26 11.64 0.16 -8.39
N ASN A 27 11.14 1.28 -7.86
CA ASN A 27 11.97 2.47 -7.74
C ASN A 27 11.67 3.20 -6.44
N THR A 28 12.69 3.90 -5.95
CA THR A 28 12.63 4.55 -4.65
C THR A 28 11.68 5.74 -4.64
N ALA A 29 11.71 6.56 -5.67
CA ALA A 29 10.91 7.78 -5.71
C ALA A 29 9.42 7.46 -5.61
N ASP A 30 8.93 6.54 -6.44
CA ASP A 30 7.52 6.17 -6.42
C ASP A 30 7.15 5.46 -5.12
N SER A 31 8.07 4.66 -4.60
CA SER A 31 7.82 3.93 -3.36
C SER A 31 7.68 4.89 -2.18
N GLU A 32 8.52 5.92 -2.13
CA GLU A 32 8.41 6.93 -1.09
C GLU A 32 7.08 7.69 -1.19
N ASP A 33 6.65 7.97 -2.41
CA ASP A 33 5.36 8.62 -2.63
C ASP A 33 4.22 7.76 -2.09
N ILE A 34 4.31 6.45 -2.29
CA ILE A 34 3.29 5.55 -1.76
C ILE A 34 3.29 5.56 -0.24
N VAL A 35 4.47 5.54 0.38
CA VAL A 35 4.56 5.60 1.84
C VAL A 35 3.85 6.87 2.35
N GLN A 36 4.16 8.00 1.76
CA GLN A 36 3.53 9.26 2.16
C GLN A 36 2.02 9.22 1.94
N SER A 37 1.59 8.68 0.81
CA SER A 37 0.16 8.60 0.50
C SER A 37 -0.59 7.71 1.48
N VAL A 38 0.00 6.57 1.86
CA VAL A 38 -0.62 5.65 2.82
C VAL A 38 -0.87 6.35 4.14
N PHE A 39 0.15 7.01 4.68
CA PHE A 39 0.02 7.63 5.99
C PHE A 39 -0.80 8.92 5.94
N THR A 40 -0.76 9.64 4.83
CA THR A 40 -1.64 10.80 4.64
C THR A 40 -3.10 10.36 4.64
N LYS A 41 -3.40 9.27 3.95
CA LYS A 41 -4.75 8.76 3.90
C LYS A 41 -5.23 8.28 5.26
N LEU A 42 -4.35 7.68 6.05
CA LEU A 42 -4.68 7.32 7.41
C LEU A 42 -5.03 8.54 8.25
N LEU A 43 -4.27 9.60 8.10
CA LEU A 43 -4.53 10.84 8.83
C LEU A 43 -5.88 11.43 8.43
N GLU A 44 -6.17 11.47 7.14
CA GLU A 44 -7.40 12.06 6.65
C GLU A 44 -8.64 11.25 7.03
N LYS A 45 -8.59 9.94 6.88
CA LYS A 45 -9.76 9.09 7.09
C LYS A 45 -9.92 8.58 8.52
N SER A 46 -8.84 8.60 9.28
CA SER A 46 -8.84 8.12 10.66
C SER A 46 -9.61 6.81 10.85
N PRO A 47 -9.27 5.77 10.10
CA PRO A 47 -10.01 4.52 10.20
C PRO A 47 -9.82 3.85 11.55
N HIS A 48 -10.81 3.07 11.95
CA HIS A 48 -10.68 2.26 13.14
C HIS A 48 -9.95 0.97 12.76
N ILE A 49 -8.77 0.78 13.32
CA ILE A 49 -7.97 -0.41 13.05
C ILE A 49 -7.96 -1.27 14.31
N SER A 50 -8.38 -2.53 14.17
CA SER A 50 -8.39 -3.45 15.29
C SER A 50 -6.99 -3.71 15.80
N LYS A 51 -6.86 -3.82 17.11
CA LYS A 51 -5.57 -4.07 17.74
C LYS A 51 -4.98 -5.38 17.21
N GLY A 52 -3.72 -5.34 16.84
CA GLY A 52 -3.03 -6.49 16.28
C GLY A 52 -3.18 -6.64 14.78
N LYS A 53 -3.98 -5.80 14.13
CA LYS A 53 -4.19 -5.86 12.68
C LYS A 53 -3.61 -4.66 11.94
N GLU A 54 -2.86 -3.84 12.62
CA GLU A 54 -2.31 -2.62 12.05
C GLU A 54 -1.41 -2.93 10.85
N LYS A 55 -0.53 -3.90 10.98
CA LYS A 55 0.39 -4.26 9.90
C LYS A 55 -0.38 -4.73 8.66
N SER A 56 -1.34 -5.62 8.85
CA SER A 56 -2.14 -6.13 7.74
C SER A 56 -2.88 -5.01 7.04
N TYR A 57 -3.49 -4.12 7.81
CA TYR A 57 -4.22 -3.00 7.27
C TYR A 57 -3.34 -2.11 6.40
N LEU A 58 -2.16 -1.78 6.92
CA LEU A 58 -1.23 -0.92 6.19
C LEU A 58 -0.73 -1.58 4.91
N LEU A 59 -0.42 -2.87 4.97
CA LEU A 59 0.07 -3.58 3.79
C LEU A 59 -1.02 -3.72 2.73
N ILE A 60 -2.25 -3.97 3.14
CA ILE A 60 -3.37 -4.04 2.20
C ILE A 60 -3.57 -2.70 1.51
N MET A 61 -3.56 -1.63 2.28
CA MET A 61 -3.70 -0.29 1.73
C MET A 61 -2.56 0.03 0.76
N THR A 62 -1.34 -0.34 1.13
CA THR A 62 -0.17 -0.15 0.30
C THR A 62 -0.29 -0.89 -1.02
N ALA A 63 -0.69 -2.15 -0.97
CA ALA A 63 -0.86 -2.95 -2.18
C ALA A 63 -1.88 -2.33 -3.12
N ASN A 64 -3.00 -1.86 -2.57
CA ASN A 64 -4.02 -1.21 -3.38
C ASN A 64 -3.52 0.06 -4.04
N MET A 65 -2.82 0.87 -3.30
CA MET A 65 -2.27 2.11 -3.86
C MET A 65 -1.25 1.82 -4.95
N CYS A 66 -0.43 0.80 -4.75
CA CYS A 66 0.56 0.41 -5.74
C CYS A 66 -0.12 -0.10 -7.01
N ARG A 67 -1.17 -0.90 -6.86
CA ARG A 67 -1.93 -1.39 -8.03
C ARG A 67 -2.56 -0.24 -8.80
N ASN A 68 -3.13 0.72 -8.08
CA ASN A 68 -3.72 1.88 -8.72
C ASN A 68 -2.65 2.70 -9.44
N HIS A 69 -1.48 2.83 -8.84
CA HIS A 69 -0.37 3.53 -9.45
C HIS A 69 0.07 2.85 -10.74
N LEU A 70 0.21 1.53 -10.71
CA LEU A 70 0.61 0.76 -11.87
C LEU A 70 -0.46 0.81 -12.96
N LYS A 71 -1.72 0.79 -12.57
CA LYS A 71 -2.81 0.89 -13.52
C LYS A 71 -2.78 2.24 -14.24
N SER A 72 -2.55 3.31 -13.50
CA SER A 72 -2.41 4.65 -14.08
C SER A 72 -1.20 4.72 -15.01
N ALA A 73 -0.09 4.13 -14.59
CA ALA A 73 1.12 4.11 -15.41
C ALA A 73 0.90 3.30 -16.70
N ALA A 74 0.22 2.17 -16.59
CA ALA A 74 -0.07 1.35 -17.76
C ALA A 74 -0.93 2.12 -18.76
N HIS A 75 -1.94 2.82 -18.28
CA HIS A 75 -2.81 3.61 -19.12
C HIS A 75 -2.02 4.74 -19.81
N ARG A 76 -1.20 5.41 -19.03
CA ARG A 76 -0.41 6.53 -19.52
C ARG A 76 0.66 6.09 -20.53
N LEU A 77 1.26 4.93 -20.31
CA LEU A 77 2.30 4.38 -21.15
C LEU A 77 1.76 3.50 -22.27
N ASN A 78 0.45 3.35 -22.34
CA ASN A 78 -0.20 2.49 -23.32
C ASN A 78 0.30 1.04 -23.21
N THR A 79 0.51 0.58 -21.99
CA THR A 79 1.01 -0.74 -21.68
C THR A 79 -0.07 -1.52 -20.93
N SER A 80 -0.08 -2.85 -21.10
CA SER A 80 -1.04 -3.69 -20.39
C SER A 80 -0.77 -3.65 -18.89
N TYR A 81 -1.83 -3.42 -18.10
CA TYR A 81 -1.76 -3.46 -16.66
C TYR A 81 -1.24 -4.81 -16.16
N GLU A 82 -1.75 -5.88 -16.78
CA GLU A 82 -1.35 -7.23 -16.41
C GLU A 82 0.14 -7.45 -16.64
N LYS A 83 0.67 -6.88 -17.70
CA LYS A 83 2.08 -7.00 -17.98
C LYS A 83 2.94 -6.31 -16.93
N LEU A 84 2.46 -5.19 -16.40
CA LEU A 84 3.19 -4.47 -15.36
C LEU A 84 3.22 -5.21 -14.04
N ILE A 85 2.17 -5.95 -13.73
CA ILE A 85 2.07 -6.63 -12.44
C ILE A 85 2.54 -8.08 -12.47
N CYS A 86 2.92 -8.60 -13.63
CA CYS A 86 3.30 -10.01 -13.73
C CYS A 86 4.58 -10.34 -12.97
N ASP A 87 5.39 -9.35 -12.66
CA ASP A 87 6.62 -9.55 -11.90
C ASP A 87 6.42 -9.41 -10.40
N ILE A 88 5.19 -9.14 -9.97
CA ILE A 88 4.88 -8.92 -8.56
C ILE A 88 4.56 -10.25 -7.90
N PRO A 89 5.12 -10.53 -6.71
CA PRO A 89 4.78 -11.75 -5.99
C PRO A 89 3.29 -11.82 -5.72
N GLU A 90 2.69 -12.92 -6.10
CA GLU A 90 1.25 -13.11 -5.95
C GLU A 90 0.93 -13.94 -4.72
N GLY A 91 -0.34 -14.19 -4.55
CA GLY A 91 -0.82 -15.13 -3.55
C GLY A 91 -1.11 -14.48 -2.23
N ASN A 92 -0.13 -14.44 -1.36
CA ASN A 92 -0.37 -14.00 0.02
C ASN A 92 -1.02 -12.63 0.14
N LEU A 93 -0.58 -11.68 -0.67
CA LEU A 93 -1.10 -10.32 -0.60
C LEU A 93 -2.49 -10.21 -1.22
N MET A 94 -2.74 -11.00 -2.26
CA MET A 94 -4.03 -10.96 -2.95
C MET A 94 -5.16 -11.44 -2.05
N ASP A 95 -4.93 -12.54 -1.35
CA ASP A 95 -5.94 -13.11 -0.48
C ASP A 95 -6.32 -12.16 0.65
N VAL A 96 -5.32 -11.54 1.25
CA VAL A 96 -5.55 -10.61 2.34
C VAL A 96 -6.29 -9.37 1.84
N ALA A 97 -5.86 -8.84 0.71
CA ALA A 97 -6.48 -7.64 0.15
C ALA A 97 -7.95 -7.86 -0.19
N GLY A 98 -8.27 -9.02 -0.75
CA GLY A 98 -9.64 -9.31 -1.14
C GLY A 98 -10.61 -9.31 0.03
N ASN A 99 -10.18 -9.78 1.17
CA ASN A 99 -11.04 -9.87 2.33
C ASN A 99 -11.20 -8.56 3.07
N GLU A 100 -10.12 -7.85 3.27
CA GLU A 100 -10.13 -6.66 4.11
C GLU A 100 -10.76 -5.44 3.44
N LEU A 101 -10.61 -5.32 2.16
CA LEU A 101 -11.06 -4.13 1.46
C LEU A 101 -12.56 -4.09 1.19
N GLN A 102 -13.21 -5.22 1.32
CA GLN A 102 -14.65 -5.29 1.11
C GLN A 102 -15.46 -5.02 2.36
N SER A 103 -14.81 -4.95 3.47
CA SER A 103 -15.49 -4.71 4.74
C SER A 103 -15.57 -3.24 5.12
#